data_282e9de0458d9c54ed4c4cf844bf9fdc
#
_entry.id   282e9de0458d9c54ed4c4cf844bf9fdc
#
_cell.length_a   1.000
_cell.length_b   1.000
_cell.length_c   1.000
_cell.angle_alpha   90.00
_cell.angle_beta   90.00
_cell.angle_gamma   90.00
#
_symmetry.space_group_name_H-M   'P 1'
#
loop_
_entity.id
_entity.type
_entity.pdbx_description
1 polymer ?
#
loop_
_entity_poly.entity_id
_entity_poly.type
_entity_poly.pdbx_seq_one_letter_code
_entity_poly.pdbx_strand_id
1 'polypeptide(L)'
;MYNAVGIDVSKGKSTVAVLQPGGTVIRKPFDVSHTSQNLNELADYLSSLDGTTKIVMECTGRYYEPMVKALSEAGLFVSIV
;
A
#
# COMPACT_ATOMS: atom_id res chain seq x y z
N MET A 1 7.18 5.38 -16.43
CA MET A 1 6.65 6.11 -15.26
C MET A 1 6.14 5.12 -14.23
N TYR A 2 6.28 5.43 -12.98
CA TYR A 2 5.74 4.56 -11.92
C TYR A 2 5.18 5.41 -10.79
N ASN A 3 4.23 4.82 -10.07
CA ASN A 3 3.70 5.40 -8.85
C ASN A 3 4.47 4.83 -7.66
N ALA A 4 4.78 5.66 -6.68
CA ALA A 4 5.46 5.24 -5.47
C ALA A 4 4.42 5.20 -4.33
N VAL A 5 4.30 4.06 -3.68
CA VAL A 5 3.39 3.87 -2.56
C VAL A 5 4.20 3.55 -1.32
N GLY A 6 4.05 4.37 -0.30
CA GLY A 6 4.65 4.13 1.01
C GLY A 6 3.58 3.67 1.99
N ILE A 7 3.84 2.57 2.69
CA ILE A 7 2.91 2.04 3.67
C ILE A 7 3.63 1.92 5.01
N ASP A 8 3.08 2.56 6.03
CA ASP A 8 3.57 2.44 7.40
C ASP A 8 2.57 1.55 8.17
N VAL A 9 3.01 0.33 8.48
CA VAL A 9 2.14 -0.68 9.10
C VAL A 9 2.28 -0.62 10.62
N SER A 10 1.15 -0.54 11.30
CA SER A 10 1.08 -0.67 12.74
C SER A 10 0.02 -1.70 13.11
N LYS A 11 -0.21 -1.88 14.40
CA LYS A 11 -1.17 -2.87 14.87
C LYS A 11 -2.59 -2.50 14.44
N GLY A 12 -3.21 -3.35 13.64
CA GLY A 12 -4.60 -3.22 13.22
C GLY A 12 -4.88 -2.20 12.13
N LYS A 13 -3.89 -1.38 11.75
CA LYS A 13 -4.07 -0.40 10.68
C LYS A 13 -2.75 -0.02 10.03
N SER A 14 -2.83 0.58 8.85
CA SER A 14 -1.69 1.12 8.14
C SER A 14 -1.99 2.50 7.62
N THR A 15 -0.94 3.33 7.47
CA THR A 15 -1.04 4.63 6.81
C THR A 15 -0.42 4.51 5.42
N VAL A 16 -1.14 4.93 4.41
CA VAL A 16 -0.76 4.78 3.00
C VAL A 16 -0.60 6.14 2.35
N ALA A 17 0.52 6.34 1.67
CA ALA A 17 0.78 7.54 0.87
C ALA A 17 1.07 7.14 -0.57
N VAL A 18 0.48 7.87 -1.53
CA VAL A 18 0.63 7.58 -2.96
C VAL A 18 1.20 8.81 -3.66
N LEU A 19 2.34 8.61 -4.33
CA LEU A 19 3.08 9.67 -5.01
C LEU A 19 3.32 9.31 -6.46
N GLN A 20 3.35 10.32 -7.33
CA GLN A 20 3.82 10.17 -8.71
C GLN A 20 5.32 10.43 -8.78
N PRO A 21 5.99 10.04 -9.89
CA PRO A 21 7.38 10.39 -10.11
C PRO A 21 7.59 11.90 -9.99
N GLY A 22 8.69 12.29 -9.34
CA GLY A 22 8.96 13.70 -9.06
C GLY A 22 8.39 14.18 -7.74
N GLY A 23 7.72 13.31 -6.98
CA GLY A 23 7.22 13.64 -5.64
C GLY A 23 5.86 14.29 -5.61
N THR A 24 5.16 14.36 -6.75
CA THR A 24 3.80 14.90 -6.76
C THR A 24 2.86 13.96 -5.99
N VAL A 25 2.11 14.52 -5.04
CA VAL A 25 1.18 13.73 -4.23
C VAL A 25 -0.08 13.44 -5.04
N ILE A 26 -0.35 12.16 -5.30
CA ILE A 26 -1.60 11.73 -5.94
C ILE A 26 -2.73 11.78 -4.92
N ARG A 27 -2.44 11.32 -3.70
CA ARG A 27 -3.42 11.27 -2.64
C ARG A 27 -2.72 11.50 -1.32
N LYS A 28 -3.28 12.35 -0.47
CA LYS A 28 -2.76 12.60 0.87
C LYS A 28 -2.75 11.30 1.68
N PRO A 29 -1.84 11.15 2.65
CA PRO A 29 -1.81 9.96 3.48
C PRO A 29 -3.17 9.66 4.10
N PHE A 30 -3.54 8.38 4.09
CA PHE A 30 -4.81 7.93 4.63
C PHE A 30 -4.62 6.61 5.36
N ASP A 31 -5.49 6.36 6.34
CA ASP A 31 -5.42 5.14 7.14
C ASP A 31 -6.28 4.05 6.53
N VAL A 32 -5.78 2.81 6.62
CA VAL A 32 -6.48 1.61 6.16
C VAL A 32 -6.50 0.61 7.32
N SER A 33 -7.68 0.23 7.77
CA SER A 33 -7.82 -0.82 8.78
C SER A 33 -7.53 -2.19 8.17
N HIS A 34 -6.96 -3.10 8.97
CA HIS A 34 -6.59 -4.43 8.49
C HIS A 34 -7.79 -5.39 8.45
N THR A 35 -8.94 -4.91 8.01
CA THR A 35 -10.10 -5.76 7.72
C THR A 35 -10.02 -6.27 6.29
N SER A 36 -10.60 -7.42 6.01
CA SER A 36 -10.60 -7.98 4.65
C SER A 36 -11.19 -7.01 3.65
N GLN A 37 -12.29 -6.35 4.00
CA GLN A 37 -12.93 -5.39 3.11
C GLN A 37 -12.01 -4.22 2.78
N ASN A 38 -11.41 -3.59 3.80
CA ASN A 38 -10.58 -2.43 3.58
C ASN A 38 -9.29 -2.77 2.84
N LEU A 39 -8.69 -3.93 3.12
CA LEU A 39 -7.49 -4.39 2.42
C LEU A 39 -7.80 -4.68 0.95
N ASN A 40 -8.95 -5.28 0.66
CA ASN A 40 -9.36 -5.53 -0.72
C ASN A 40 -9.63 -4.24 -1.48
N GLU A 41 -10.26 -3.26 -0.83
CA GLU A 41 -10.49 -1.94 -1.42
C GLU A 41 -9.17 -1.23 -1.74
N LEU A 42 -8.18 -1.33 -0.84
CA LEU A 42 -6.86 -0.77 -1.07
C LEU A 42 -6.18 -1.45 -2.26
N ALA A 43 -6.21 -2.79 -2.31
CA ALA A 43 -5.62 -3.54 -3.41
C ALA A 43 -6.25 -3.16 -4.74
N ASP A 44 -7.56 -3.03 -4.80
CA ASP A 44 -8.28 -2.60 -6.00
C ASP A 44 -7.88 -1.18 -6.41
N TYR A 45 -7.80 -0.28 -5.46
CA TYR A 45 -7.39 1.10 -5.72
C TYR A 45 -5.98 1.16 -6.30
N LEU A 46 -5.02 0.49 -5.66
CA LEU A 46 -3.63 0.50 -6.14
C LEU A 46 -3.49 -0.19 -7.49
N SER A 47 -4.26 -1.23 -7.74
CA SER A 47 -4.25 -1.92 -9.04
C SER A 47 -4.85 -1.06 -10.15
N SER A 48 -5.69 -0.09 -9.83
CA SER A 48 -6.32 0.79 -10.80
C SER A 48 -5.43 1.97 -11.22
N LEU A 49 -4.30 2.19 -10.53
CA LEU A 49 -3.40 3.28 -10.87
C LEU A 49 -2.71 3.03 -12.21
N ASP A 50 -2.63 4.06 -13.04
CA ASP A 50 -1.97 3.97 -14.33
C ASP A 50 -0.46 3.73 -14.17
N GLY A 51 0.11 2.90 -15.05
CA GLY A 51 1.54 2.61 -15.05
C GLY A 51 1.93 1.59 -14.00
N THR A 52 3.22 1.51 -13.73
CA THR A 52 3.77 0.58 -12.75
C THR A 52 3.65 1.16 -11.34
N THR A 53 3.23 0.35 -10.39
CA THR A 53 3.13 0.75 -8.99
C THR A 53 4.20 0.03 -8.18
N LYS A 54 5.05 0.81 -7.50
CA LYS A 54 6.08 0.29 -6.60
C LYS A 54 5.66 0.58 -5.16
N ILE A 55 5.64 -0.45 -4.34
CA ILE A 55 5.17 -0.36 -2.96
C ILE A 55 6.33 -0.65 -2.02
N VAL A 56 6.58 0.25 -1.09
CA VAL A 56 7.55 0.08 -0.02
C VAL A 56 6.81 0.11 1.30
N MET A 57 7.06 -0.88 2.14
CA MET A 57 6.36 -1.05 3.40
C MET A 57 7.35 -1.05 4.55
N GLU A 58 7.10 -0.21 5.54
CA GLU A 58 7.79 -0.24 6.84
C GLU A 58 6.83 -0.82 7.86
N CYS A 59 7.31 -1.69 8.73
CA CYS A 59 6.46 -2.28 9.74
C CYS A 59 7.21 -2.48 11.06
N THR A 60 6.45 -2.40 12.13
CA THR A 60 6.90 -2.75 13.47
C THR A 60 6.31 -4.13 13.79
N GLY A 61 7.17 -5.12 14.08
CA GLY A 61 6.70 -6.46 14.38
C GLY A 61 6.16 -7.20 13.16
N ARG A 62 5.10 -8.00 13.37
CA ARG A 62 4.57 -8.90 12.35
C ARG A 62 3.22 -8.46 11.78
N TYR A 63 2.83 -7.23 12.01
CA TYR A 63 1.49 -6.78 11.63
C TYR A 63 1.32 -6.57 10.12
N TYR A 64 2.39 -6.76 9.33
CA TYR A 64 2.37 -6.57 7.88
C TYR A 64 1.71 -7.73 7.11
N GLU A 65 1.59 -8.91 7.71
CA GLU A 65 1.17 -10.11 6.98
C GLU A 65 -0.17 -9.96 6.25
N PRO A 66 -1.24 -9.45 6.87
CA PRO A 66 -2.51 -9.30 6.16
C PRO A 66 -2.40 -8.35 4.96
N MET A 67 -1.64 -7.27 5.11
CA MET A 67 -1.45 -6.29 4.05
C MET A 67 -0.67 -6.91 2.88
N VAL A 68 0.44 -7.58 3.16
CA VAL A 68 1.24 -8.22 2.11
C VAL A 68 0.42 -9.27 1.37
N LYS A 69 -0.36 -10.06 2.10
CA LYS A 69 -1.20 -11.07 1.49
C LYS A 69 -2.21 -10.45 0.52
N ALA A 70 -2.93 -9.43 0.95
CA ALA A 70 -3.95 -8.79 0.11
C ALA A 70 -3.34 -8.17 -1.14
N LEU A 71 -2.21 -7.47 -1.00
CA LEU A 71 -1.56 -6.81 -2.13
C LEU A 71 -0.93 -7.81 -3.09
N SER A 72 -0.31 -8.87 -2.57
CA SER A 72 0.30 -9.91 -3.40
C SER A 72 -0.75 -10.69 -4.18
N GLU A 73 -1.89 -10.99 -3.59
CA GLU A 73 -3.00 -11.65 -4.27
C GLU A 73 -3.57 -10.81 -5.41
N ALA A 74 -3.44 -9.49 -5.31
CA ALA A 74 -3.85 -8.57 -6.38
C ALA A 74 -2.77 -8.41 -7.46
N GLY A 75 -1.65 -9.13 -7.36
CA GLY A 75 -0.57 -9.06 -8.32
C GLY A 75 0.38 -7.89 -8.11
N LEU A 76 0.32 -7.23 -6.97
CA LEU A 76 1.19 -6.09 -6.66
C LEU A 76 2.47 -6.56 -5.98
N PHE A 77 3.59 -5.96 -6.36
CA PHE A 77 4.89 -6.29 -5.77
C PHE A 77 5.16 -5.35 -4.59
N VAL A 78 5.50 -5.94 -3.45
CA VAL A 78 5.72 -5.20 -2.20
C VAL A 78 7.15 -5.46 -1.70
N SER A 79 7.89 -4.38 -1.43
CA SER A 79 9.19 -4.45 -0.77
C SER A 79 9.03 -4.08 0.70
N ILE A 80 9.54 -4.91 1.59
CA ILE A 80 9.51 -4.68 3.04
C ILE A 80 10.89 -4.22 3.49
N VAL A 81 10.93 -3.12 4.21
CA VAL A 81 12.19 -2.59 4.75
C VAL A 81 12.20 -2.63 6.28
#